data_9eda59aebfd6bd49a5e31ec84c37f700
#
_entry.id   9eda59aebfd6bd49a5e31ec84c37f700
#
_cell.length_a   1.000
_cell.length_b   1.000
_cell.length_c   1.000
_cell.angle_alpha   90.00
_cell.angle_beta   90.00
_cell.angle_gamma   90.00
#
_symmetry.space_group_name_H-M   'P 1'
#
loop_
_entity.id
_entity.type
_entity.pdbx_description
1 polymer ?
#
loop_
_entity_poly.entity_id
_entity_poly.type
_entity_poly.pdbx_seq_one_letter_code
_entity_poly.pdbx_strand_id
1 'polypeptide(L)'
;DVEFDAVEDTIVGCRRHNQDNYGRVLAYLHVGGKTFGENLSLAIVRAGFSPYHVKYGRSRLYHADFLEAERTAMAEDRGVWGLANAVEGFFYPGDYTRDYSRLLPWWWMREEIVQDFRRWEAEGVARHVFVPRVHKDQLIAAANDRKSITVFVDLQPKNPYVDLGIMRDVEYIAAGQTKVGTVIYAGTKAHPFNLWIDNARSSEAAKIKTLIERRYSRTGRNYAYVHGKAFTYHKKGIPQIQVDFADQITDTPNKDPLKLHHSGEAYHLAAASVKVKRVAA
;
A
#
# COMPACT_ATOMS: atom_id res chain seq x y z
N ASP A 1 0.02 -15.00 22.99
CA ASP A 1 -1.18 -14.33 22.45
C ASP A 1 -0.89 -13.74 21.08
N VAL A 2 -1.94 -13.51 20.30
CA VAL A 2 -1.88 -12.94 18.94
C VAL A 2 -2.81 -11.75 18.88
N GLU A 3 -2.32 -10.61 18.37
CA GLU A 3 -3.07 -9.37 18.29
C GLU A 3 -3.01 -8.80 16.86
N PHE A 4 -4.13 -8.33 16.33
CA PHE A 4 -4.21 -7.69 15.01
C PHE A 4 -4.08 -6.18 15.13
N ASP A 5 -3.31 -5.57 14.21
CA ASP A 5 -3.13 -4.12 14.14
C ASP A 5 -4.41 -3.38 13.69
N ALA A 6 -5.19 -3.99 12.80
CA ALA A 6 -6.50 -3.51 12.41
C ALA A 6 -7.57 -4.46 12.96
N VAL A 7 -8.44 -3.94 13.83
CA VAL A 7 -9.53 -4.69 14.45
C VAL A 7 -10.83 -4.39 13.70
N GLU A 8 -11.55 -5.46 13.37
CA GLU A 8 -12.84 -5.44 12.69
C GLU A 8 -13.84 -6.28 13.48
N ASP A 9 -15.12 -6.07 13.25
CA ASP A 9 -16.21 -6.76 13.95
C ASP A 9 -16.20 -8.29 13.76
N THR A 10 -15.52 -8.77 12.73
CA THR A 10 -15.40 -10.21 12.43
C THR A 10 -13.96 -10.64 12.27
N ILE A 11 -13.67 -11.90 12.63
CA ILE A 11 -12.33 -12.47 12.45
C ILE A 11 -11.92 -12.55 10.97
N VAL A 12 -12.88 -12.69 10.07
CA VAL A 12 -12.65 -12.65 8.62
C VAL A 12 -12.26 -11.25 8.18
N GLY A 13 -12.91 -10.22 8.70
CA GLY A 13 -12.54 -8.82 8.51
C GLY A 13 -11.13 -8.54 9.04
N CYS A 14 -10.84 -8.92 10.29
CA CYS A 14 -9.50 -8.78 10.89
C CYS A 14 -8.43 -9.43 10.00
N ARG A 15 -8.62 -10.67 9.55
CA ARG A 15 -7.67 -11.35 8.66
C ARG A 15 -7.50 -10.63 7.33
N ARG A 16 -8.57 -10.12 6.74
CA ARG A 16 -8.55 -9.42 5.44
C ARG A 16 -7.75 -8.12 5.53
N HIS A 17 -7.95 -7.34 6.58
CA HIS A 17 -7.24 -6.07 6.80
C HIS A 17 -5.77 -6.26 7.23
N ASN A 18 -5.44 -7.38 7.86
CA ASN A 18 -4.09 -7.70 8.35
C ASN A 18 -3.42 -8.79 7.48
N GLN A 19 -3.42 -8.62 6.16
CA GLN A 19 -2.70 -9.51 5.24
C GLN A 19 -1.61 -8.77 4.47
N ASP A 20 -0.52 -9.48 4.18
CA ASP A 20 0.51 -9.00 3.27
C ASP A 20 0.17 -9.27 1.79
N ASN A 21 1.09 -8.90 0.92
CA ASN A 21 0.96 -9.07 -0.52
C ASN A 21 0.93 -10.53 -0.99
N TYR A 22 1.26 -11.48 -0.12
CA TYR A 22 1.23 -12.92 -0.38
C TYR A 22 0.01 -13.61 0.25
N GLY A 23 -0.82 -12.86 0.97
CA GLY A 23 -1.99 -13.37 1.69
C GLY A 23 -1.65 -13.94 3.08
N ARG A 24 -0.42 -13.72 3.58
CA ARG A 24 -0.05 -14.14 4.94
C ARG A 24 -0.65 -13.17 5.95
N VAL A 25 -1.15 -13.72 7.04
CA VAL A 25 -1.70 -12.92 8.13
C VAL A 25 -0.56 -12.23 8.89
N LEU A 26 -0.70 -10.94 9.11
CA LEU A 26 0.19 -10.11 9.91
C LEU A 26 -0.42 -9.89 11.29
N ALA A 27 0.33 -10.14 12.33
CA ALA A 27 -0.13 -9.99 13.70
C ALA A 27 1.07 -9.73 14.63
N TYR A 28 0.82 -9.09 15.77
CA TYR A 28 1.76 -9.04 16.86
C TYR A 28 1.70 -10.33 17.67
N LEU A 29 2.86 -10.84 18.04
CA LEU A 29 3.00 -11.98 18.93
C LEU A 29 3.39 -11.47 20.30
N HIS A 30 2.63 -11.88 21.32
CA HIS A 30 2.93 -11.58 22.72
C HIS A 30 3.38 -12.85 23.43
N VAL A 31 4.52 -12.77 24.12
CA VAL A 31 5.13 -13.88 24.84
C VAL A 31 5.24 -13.57 26.34
N GLY A 32 5.01 -14.58 27.17
CA GLY A 32 4.99 -14.42 28.63
C GLY A 32 3.74 -13.72 29.14
N GLY A 33 3.50 -13.82 30.44
CA GLY A 33 2.34 -13.19 31.09
C GLY A 33 1.02 -13.94 30.92
N LYS A 34 0.00 -13.52 31.67
CA LYS A 34 -1.35 -14.11 31.66
C LYS A 34 -2.24 -13.51 30.56
N THR A 35 -1.98 -12.29 30.13
CA THR A 35 -2.72 -11.55 29.11
C THR A 35 -1.76 -10.58 28.45
N PHE A 36 -1.59 -10.68 27.13
CA PHE A 36 -0.71 -9.84 26.34
C PHE A 36 0.63 -9.51 27.05
N GLY A 37 1.54 -10.50 27.11
CA GLY A 37 2.88 -10.31 27.61
C GLY A 37 3.73 -9.38 26.73
N GLU A 38 5.04 -9.58 26.70
CA GLU A 38 5.92 -8.75 25.89
C GLU A 38 5.60 -8.89 24.38
N ASN A 39 5.46 -7.76 23.68
CA ASN A 39 5.33 -7.73 22.23
C ASN A 39 6.66 -8.09 21.56
N LEU A 40 6.73 -9.28 20.98
CA LEU A 40 7.95 -9.81 20.36
C LEU A 40 8.43 -8.93 19.21
N SER A 41 7.52 -8.36 18.40
CA SER A 41 7.90 -7.49 17.29
C SER A 41 8.57 -6.21 17.79
N LEU A 42 8.09 -5.65 18.89
CA LEU A 42 8.68 -4.49 19.53
C LEU A 42 10.06 -4.82 20.14
N ALA A 43 10.18 -5.97 20.80
CA ALA A 43 11.45 -6.45 21.34
C ALA A 43 12.52 -6.64 20.25
N ILE A 44 12.14 -7.17 19.08
CA ILE A 44 13.02 -7.34 17.92
C ILE A 44 13.54 -5.98 17.41
N VAL A 45 12.69 -4.96 17.32
CA VAL A 45 13.09 -3.61 16.90
C VAL A 45 14.01 -2.97 17.96
N ARG A 46 13.65 -3.06 19.22
CA ARG A 46 14.46 -2.53 20.35
C ARG A 46 15.84 -3.17 20.43
N ALA A 47 15.95 -4.45 20.12
CA ALA A 47 17.22 -5.16 20.06
C ALA A 47 18.04 -4.85 18.78
N GLY A 48 17.50 -4.10 17.83
CA GLY A 48 18.17 -3.77 16.59
C GLY A 48 18.20 -4.90 15.56
N PHE A 49 17.42 -5.97 15.73
CA PHE A 49 17.38 -7.07 14.74
C PHE A 49 16.55 -6.72 13.49
N SER A 50 15.73 -5.68 13.54
CA SER A 50 14.97 -5.15 12.43
C SER A 50 14.72 -3.66 12.63
N PRO A 51 14.69 -2.86 11.54
CA PRO A 51 14.12 -1.53 11.60
C PRO A 51 12.60 -1.61 11.79
N TYR A 52 11.98 -0.52 12.22
CA TYR A 52 10.52 -0.38 12.19
C TYR A 52 10.03 -0.23 10.75
N HIS A 53 9.45 -1.29 10.20
CA HIS A 53 9.11 -1.38 8.79
C HIS A 53 7.76 -0.71 8.48
N VAL A 54 7.75 0.59 8.26
CA VAL A 54 6.55 1.41 8.01
C VAL A 54 6.11 1.49 6.54
N LYS A 55 6.82 0.86 5.63
CA LYS A 55 6.60 0.94 4.17
C LYS A 55 5.14 0.71 3.71
N TYR A 56 4.35 -0.05 4.45
CA TYR A 56 2.95 -0.35 4.16
C TYR A 56 1.96 0.34 5.11
N GLY A 57 2.42 1.31 5.85
CA GLY A 57 1.72 2.08 6.86
C GLY A 57 2.25 1.78 8.26
N ARG A 58 2.13 2.76 9.16
CA ARG A 58 2.51 2.61 10.57
C ARG A 58 1.58 1.67 11.31
N SER A 59 2.06 1.09 12.42
CA SER A 59 1.22 0.43 13.39
C SER A 59 0.11 1.35 13.88
N ARG A 60 -1.09 0.82 14.01
CA ARG A 60 -2.23 1.55 14.59
C ARG A 60 -2.17 1.54 16.12
N LEU A 61 -1.60 0.47 16.69
CA LEU A 61 -1.55 0.22 18.14
C LEU A 61 -0.25 0.70 18.79
N TYR A 62 0.90 0.43 18.15
CA TYR A 62 2.22 0.55 18.79
C TYR A 62 3.17 1.52 18.06
N HIS A 63 2.64 2.51 17.32
CA HIS A 63 3.50 3.39 16.51
C HIS A 63 4.53 4.14 17.36
N ALA A 64 4.10 4.73 18.48
CA ALA A 64 4.99 5.48 19.37
C ALA A 64 6.07 4.57 19.99
N ASP A 65 5.66 3.39 20.43
CA ASP A 65 6.56 2.41 21.06
C ASP A 65 7.61 1.90 20.07
N PHE A 66 7.22 1.64 18.81
CA PHE A 66 8.16 1.25 17.76
C PHE A 66 9.15 2.35 17.41
N LEU A 67 8.71 3.63 17.37
CA LEU A 67 9.60 4.76 17.14
C LEU A 67 10.63 4.89 18.26
N GLU A 68 10.21 4.75 19.51
CA GLU A 68 11.11 4.82 20.66
C GLU A 68 12.09 3.65 20.67
N ALA A 69 11.60 2.44 20.39
CA ALA A 69 12.45 1.25 20.30
C ALA A 69 13.51 1.38 19.19
N GLU A 70 13.13 1.90 18.02
CA GLU A 70 14.05 2.13 16.90
C GLU A 70 15.08 3.21 17.24
N ARG A 71 14.66 4.35 17.80
CA ARG A 71 15.57 5.43 18.24
C ARG A 71 16.60 4.94 19.25
N THR A 72 16.18 4.14 20.21
CA THR A 72 17.07 3.54 21.21
C THR A 72 18.08 2.61 20.54
N ALA A 73 17.62 1.73 19.63
CA ALA A 73 18.50 0.82 18.91
C ALA A 73 19.53 1.58 18.03
N MET A 74 19.10 2.67 17.39
CA MET A 74 19.98 3.54 16.58
C MET A 74 21.01 4.28 17.46
N ALA A 75 20.57 4.85 18.58
CA ALA A 75 21.45 5.61 19.49
C ALA A 75 22.52 4.74 20.14
N GLU A 76 22.26 3.46 20.29
CA GLU A 76 23.16 2.48 20.90
C GLU A 76 23.87 1.59 19.87
N ASP A 77 23.79 1.93 18.57
CA ASP A 77 24.39 1.18 17.46
C ASP A 77 24.05 -0.33 17.48
N ARG A 78 22.84 -0.69 17.90
CA ARG A 78 22.41 -2.09 18.03
C ARG A 78 22.14 -2.75 16.69
N GLY A 79 22.64 -3.96 16.52
CA GLY A 79 22.30 -4.84 15.40
C GLY A 79 22.46 -4.19 14.01
N VAL A 80 21.35 -4.03 13.27
CA VAL A 80 21.36 -3.45 11.89
C VAL A 80 21.79 -1.98 11.84
N TRP A 81 21.88 -1.30 12.98
CA TRP A 81 22.32 0.09 13.11
C TRP A 81 23.80 0.23 13.42
N GLY A 82 24.48 -0.84 13.87
CA GLY A 82 25.90 -0.82 14.21
C GLY A 82 26.78 -0.62 12.97
N LEU A 83 27.89 0.12 13.14
CA LEU A 83 28.87 0.41 12.09
C LEU A 83 29.49 -0.86 11.47
N ALA A 84 29.60 -1.94 12.25
CA ALA A 84 30.19 -3.19 11.82
C ALA A 84 29.18 -4.18 11.22
N ASN A 85 27.87 -3.93 11.34
CA ASN A 85 26.79 -4.89 11.02
C ASN A 85 27.07 -6.32 11.53
N ALA A 86 27.97 -6.44 12.50
CA ALA A 86 28.44 -7.66 13.10
C ALA A 86 27.83 -7.81 14.46
N VAL A 87 26.60 -8.32 14.52
CA VAL A 87 26.20 -9.07 15.71
C VAL A 87 26.98 -10.38 15.61
N GLU A 88 27.90 -10.63 16.56
CA GLU A 88 28.60 -11.90 16.68
C GLU A 88 27.60 -13.06 16.53
N GLY A 89 27.79 -13.87 15.48
CA GLY A 89 26.97 -15.04 15.21
C GLY A 89 25.79 -14.86 14.22
N PHE A 90 25.45 -13.66 13.78
CA PHE A 90 24.47 -13.45 12.70
C PHE A 90 25.15 -12.97 11.42
N PHE A 91 25.69 -13.88 10.66
CA PHE A 91 26.04 -13.64 9.27
C PHE A 91 24.77 -13.69 8.42
N TYR A 92 24.37 -12.56 7.83
CA TYR A 92 23.64 -12.64 6.56
C TYR A 92 24.63 -13.16 5.52
N PRO A 93 24.42 -14.34 4.92
CA PRO A 93 25.32 -14.84 3.89
C PRO A 93 25.20 -13.93 2.67
N GLY A 94 26.31 -13.29 2.34
CA GLY A 94 26.43 -12.38 1.21
C GLY A 94 26.57 -10.92 1.66
N ASP A 95 27.46 -10.18 1.01
CA ASP A 95 27.90 -8.79 1.24
C ASP A 95 26.79 -7.70 1.21
N TYR A 96 25.60 -8.01 1.65
CA TYR A 96 24.46 -7.09 1.65
C TYR A 96 24.22 -6.49 3.04
N THR A 97 25.14 -5.64 3.47
CA THR A 97 24.82 -4.63 4.46
C THR A 97 23.77 -3.70 3.86
N ARG A 98 22.50 -3.92 4.16
CA ARG A 98 21.46 -2.96 3.79
C ARG A 98 21.67 -1.69 4.58
N ASP A 99 22.02 -0.62 3.88
CA ASP A 99 22.00 0.71 4.47
C ASP A 99 20.54 1.15 4.67
N TYR A 100 20.00 0.83 5.84
CA TYR A 100 18.63 1.21 6.20
C TYR A 100 18.45 2.71 6.27
N SER A 101 19.51 3.49 6.54
CA SER A 101 19.44 4.94 6.56
C SER A 101 19.00 5.52 5.20
N ARG A 102 19.34 4.86 4.11
CA ARG A 102 18.89 5.22 2.75
C ARG A 102 17.47 4.76 2.44
N LEU A 103 16.99 3.70 3.12
CA LEU A 103 15.65 3.16 2.88
C LEU A 103 14.58 3.89 3.72
N LEU A 104 14.91 4.35 4.92
CA LEU A 104 13.96 5.01 5.82
C LEU A 104 13.22 6.19 5.18
N PRO A 105 13.87 7.17 4.51
CA PRO A 105 13.15 8.30 3.91
C PRO A 105 12.11 7.84 2.88
N TRP A 106 12.42 6.80 2.11
CA TRP A 106 11.48 6.24 1.15
C TRP A 106 10.32 5.49 1.84
N TRP A 107 10.59 4.75 2.93
CA TRP A 107 9.53 4.09 3.70
C TRP A 107 8.59 5.11 4.35
N TRP A 108 9.13 6.19 4.92
CA TRP A 108 8.36 7.27 5.51
C TRP A 108 7.49 8.00 4.49
N MET A 109 8.01 8.29 3.31
CA MET A 109 7.22 8.88 2.23
C MET A 109 6.03 8.00 1.84
N ARG A 110 6.21 6.69 1.79
CA ARG A 110 5.12 5.75 1.47
C ARG A 110 4.14 5.63 2.63
N GLU A 111 4.65 5.65 3.84
CA GLU A 111 3.83 5.61 5.04
C GLU A 111 2.87 6.79 5.09
N GLU A 112 3.34 8.02 4.83
CA GLU A 112 2.50 9.22 4.75
C GLU A 112 1.35 9.06 3.77
N ILE A 113 1.58 8.51 2.59
CA ILE A 113 0.53 8.26 1.59
C ILE A 113 -0.53 7.28 2.13
N VAL A 114 -0.11 6.25 2.84
CA VAL A 114 -1.03 5.30 3.47
C VAL A 114 -1.81 5.96 4.61
N GLN A 115 -1.19 6.87 5.38
CA GLN A 115 -1.90 7.62 6.42
C GLN A 115 -2.91 8.61 5.85
N ASP A 116 -2.56 9.29 4.75
CA ASP A 116 -3.51 10.14 4.03
C ASP A 116 -4.74 9.33 3.57
N PHE A 117 -4.52 8.15 2.99
CA PHE A 117 -5.61 7.26 2.62
C PHE A 117 -6.48 6.87 3.83
N ARG A 118 -5.86 6.43 4.94
CA ARG A 118 -6.56 6.03 6.18
C ARG A 118 -7.36 7.20 6.77
N ARG A 119 -6.78 8.42 6.74
CA ARG A 119 -7.47 9.63 7.20
C ARG A 119 -8.68 9.93 6.33
N TRP A 120 -8.53 9.96 5.00
CA TRP A 120 -9.63 10.21 4.07
C TRP A 120 -10.71 9.12 4.12
N GLU A 121 -10.33 7.88 4.41
CA GLU A 121 -11.29 6.79 4.63
C GLU A 121 -12.11 7.04 5.91
N ALA A 122 -11.46 7.38 7.01
CA ALA A 122 -12.11 7.69 8.29
C ALA A 122 -13.02 8.94 8.20
N GLU A 123 -12.58 9.96 7.47
CA GLU A 123 -13.35 11.18 7.20
C GLU A 123 -14.49 10.97 6.18
N GLY A 124 -14.55 9.82 5.55
CA GLY A 124 -15.56 9.48 4.55
C GLY A 124 -15.26 9.96 3.13
N VAL A 125 -14.17 10.71 2.91
CA VAL A 125 -13.76 11.21 1.59
C VAL A 125 -13.39 10.06 0.64
N ALA A 126 -12.73 9.02 1.16
CA ALA A 126 -12.30 7.86 0.40
C ALA A 126 -13.24 6.64 0.54
N ARG A 127 -14.46 6.77 1.06
CA ARG A 127 -15.41 5.63 1.21
C ARG A 127 -15.77 4.94 -0.10
N HIS A 128 -15.67 5.64 -1.22
CA HIS A 128 -15.94 5.11 -2.55
C HIS A 128 -14.71 4.44 -3.18
N VAL A 129 -13.56 4.45 -2.50
CA VAL A 129 -12.30 3.93 -3.03
C VAL A 129 -12.15 2.46 -2.66
N PHE A 130 -11.90 1.63 -3.65
CA PHE A 130 -11.61 0.23 -3.44
C PHE A 130 -10.11 -0.01 -3.22
N VAL A 131 -9.81 -0.98 -2.37
CA VAL A 131 -8.45 -1.49 -2.16
C VAL A 131 -8.45 -2.96 -2.57
N PRO A 132 -7.64 -3.43 -3.54
CA PRO A 132 -7.71 -4.80 -4.07
C PRO A 132 -7.61 -5.89 -3.01
N ARG A 133 -6.80 -5.68 -1.99
CA ARG A 133 -6.62 -6.62 -0.88
C ARG A 133 -7.89 -6.75 -0.01
N VAL A 134 -8.59 -5.65 0.22
CA VAL A 134 -9.76 -5.59 1.13
C VAL A 134 -11.06 -5.87 0.40
N HIS A 135 -11.20 -5.31 -0.81
CA HIS A 135 -12.48 -5.24 -1.53
C HIS A 135 -12.54 -6.17 -2.75
N LYS A 136 -11.89 -7.34 -2.70
CA LYS A 136 -11.78 -8.25 -3.84
C LYS A 136 -13.14 -8.59 -4.48
N ASP A 137 -14.12 -8.95 -3.65
CA ASP A 137 -15.43 -9.40 -4.13
C ASP A 137 -16.23 -8.23 -4.74
N GLN A 138 -16.15 -7.06 -4.11
CA GLN A 138 -16.78 -5.84 -4.62
C GLN A 138 -16.15 -5.38 -5.94
N LEU A 139 -14.82 -5.54 -6.08
CA LEU A 139 -14.11 -5.24 -7.34
C LEU A 139 -14.54 -6.18 -8.47
N ILE A 140 -14.70 -7.47 -8.18
CA ILE A 140 -15.20 -8.45 -9.16
C ILE A 140 -16.64 -8.09 -9.56
N ALA A 141 -17.51 -7.76 -8.61
CA ALA A 141 -18.87 -7.32 -8.90
C ALA A 141 -18.89 -6.04 -9.75
N ALA A 142 -18.11 -5.03 -9.35
CA ALA A 142 -18.01 -3.78 -10.11
C ALA A 142 -17.48 -3.99 -11.55
N ALA A 143 -16.53 -4.92 -11.71
CA ALA A 143 -15.98 -5.27 -13.03
C ALA A 143 -17.00 -6.00 -13.90
N ASN A 144 -17.80 -6.91 -13.35
CA ASN A 144 -18.89 -7.60 -14.06
C ASN A 144 -19.98 -6.60 -14.50
N ASP A 145 -20.31 -5.63 -13.67
CA ASP A 145 -21.28 -4.57 -13.94
C ASP A 145 -20.70 -3.44 -14.80
N ARG A 146 -19.42 -3.47 -15.14
CA ARG A 146 -18.70 -2.43 -15.88
C ARG A 146 -18.85 -1.02 -15.27
N LYS A 147 -18.82 -0.94 -13.95
CA LYS A 147 -18.95 0.33 -13.21
C LYS A 147 -17.68 1.18 -13.34
N SER A 148 -17.86 2.50 -13.32
CA SER A 148 -16.75 3.44 -13.08
C SER A 148 -16.46 3.46 -11.60
N ILE A 149 -15.19 3.21 -11.25
CA ILE A 149 -14.72 3.09 -9.86
C ILE A 149 -13.39 3.82 -9.67
N THR A 150 -13.05 4.04 -8.42
CA THR A 150 -11.73 4.50 -7.98
C THR A 150 -11.07 3.40 -7.18
N VAL A 151 -9.80 3.10 -7.48
CA VAL A 151 -9.04 2.08 -6.76
C VAL A 151 -7.71 2.65 -6.28
N PHE A 152 -7.39 2.41 -5.01
CA PHE A 152 -6.08 2.73 -4.43
C PHE A 152 -5.15 1.53 -4.63
N VAL A 153 -4.08 1.73 -5.37
CA VAL A 153 -3.20 0.66 -5.85
C VAL A 153 -1.73 0.90 -5.52
N ASP A 154 -0.98 -0.18 -5.35
CA ASP A 154 0.49 -0.16 -5.25
C ASP A 154 1.09 -0.51 -6.61
N LEU A 155 1.72 0.48 -7.26
CA LEU A 155 2.37 0.35 -8.58
C LEU A 155 3.84 -0.05 -8.47
N GLN A 156 4.25 -0.61 -7.34
CA GLN A 156 5.62 -1.10 -7.16
C GLN A 156 5.87 -2.35 -8.02
N PRO A 157 7.03 -2.46 -8.69
CA PRO A 157 7.44 -3.68 -9.38
C PRO A 157 7.40 -4.88 -8.44
N LYS A 158 6.80 -5.97 -8.87
CA LYS A 158 6.63 -7.18 -8.04
C LYS A 158 7.93 -7.87 -7.69
N ASN A 159 8.94 -7.72 -8.52
CA ASN A 159 10.26 -8.29 -8.30
C ASN A 159 11.35 -7.37 -8.87
N PRO A 160 12.15 -6.72 -8.03
CA PRO A 160 13.23 -5.87 -8.48
C PRO A 160 14.38 -6.63 -9.16
N TYR A 161 14.42 -7.97 -9.05
CA TYR A 161 15.47 -8.82 -9.59
C TYR A 161 15.09 -9.55 -10.90
N VAL A 162 13.82 -9.48 -11.31
CA VAL A 162 13.37 -10.02 -12.59
C VAL A 162 12.92 -8.86 -13.46
N ASP A 163 13.45 -8.78 -14.66
CA ASP A 163 13.23 -7.73 -15.66
C ASP A 163 11.79 -7.66 -16.22
N LEU A 164 10.88 -8.37 -15.60
CA LEU A 164 9.44 -8.22 -15.81
C LEU A 164 8.98 -6.96 -15.08
N GLY A 165 9.14 -5.83 -15.74
CA GLY A 165 8.61 -4.55 -15.27
C GLY A 165 7.15 -4.65 -14.83
N ILE A 166 6.69 -3.66 -14.09
CA ILE A 166 5.28 -3.50 -13.73
C ILE A 166 4.35 -3.55 -14.96
N MET A 167 4.87 -3.20 -16.15
CA MET A 167 4.12 -3.09 -17.41
C MET A 167 4.55 -4.15 -18.41
N ARG A 168 3.57 -4.68 -19.14
CA ARG A 168 3.79 -5.64 -20.23
C ARG A 168 2.85 -5.37 -21.39
N ASP A 169 3.41 -5.23 -22.59
CA ASP A 169 2.63 -5.19 -23.81
C ASP A 169 2.15 -6.60 -24.19
N VAL A 170 0.90 -6.70 -24.60
CA VAL A 170 0.20 -7.96 -24.90
C VAL A 170 -0.58 -7.82 -26.19
N GLU A 171 -0.38 -8.77 -27.12
CA GLU A 171 -1.23 -8.88 -28.30
C GLU A 171 -2.59 -9.49 -27.94
N TYR A 172 -3.63 -8.95 -28.53
CA TYR A 172 -5.00 -9.44 -28.39
C TYR A 172 -5.79 -9.23 -29.68
N ILE A 173 -6.88 -9.97 -29.85
CA ILE A 173 -7.76 -9.86 -31.02
C ILE A 173 -9.00 -9.04 -30.63
N ALA A 174 -9.24 -7.97 -31.36
CA ALA A 174 -10.46 -7.18 -31.25
C ALA A 174 -11.02 -6.89 -32.65
N ALA A 175 -12.31 -7.18 -32.86
CA ALA A 175 -12.99 -7.04 -34.16
C ALA A 175 -12.22 -7.71 -35.31
N GLY A 176 -11.65 -8.88 -35.10
CA GLY A 176 -10.88 -9.63 -36.10
C GLY A 176 -9.49 -9.07 -36.42
N GLN A 177 -9.03 -8.05 -35.72
CA GLN A 177 -7.71 -7.45 -35.91
C GLN A 177 -6.81 -7.73 -34.71
N THR A 178 -5.52 -7.99 -34.97
CA THR A 178 -4.50 -8.06 -33.91
C THR A 178 -4.16 -6.65 -33.45
N LYS A 179 -4.35 -6.40 -32.17
CA LYS A 179 -4.01 -5.14 -31.48
C LYS A 179 -2.97 -5.40 -30.39
N VAL A 180 -2.31 -4.35 -29.95
CA VAL A 180 -1.37 -4.40 -28.83
C VAL A 180 -1.86 -3.49 -27.73
N GLY A 181 -2.18 -4.07 -26.59
CA GLY A 181 -2.50 -3.34 -25.35
C GLY A 181 -1.39 -3.47 -24.31
N THR A 182 -1.47 -2.70 -23.25
CA THR A 182 -0.54 -2.81 -22.12
C THR A 182 -1.28 -3.23 -20.86
N VAL A 183 -0.80 -4.28 -20.21
CA VAL A 183 -1.20 -4.66 -18.85
C VAL A 183 -0.22 -4.03 -17.86
N ILE A 184 -0.75 -3.37 -16.84
CA ILE A 184 0.02 -2.84 -15.72
C ILE A 184 -0.43 -3.57 -14.45
N TYR A 185 0.50 -4.23 -13.79
CA TYR A 185 0.22 -5.00 -12.59
C TYR A 185 0.13 -4.07 -11.37
N ALA A 186 -1.06 -3.93 -10.80
CA ALA A 186 -1.36 -3.02 -9.69
C ALA A 186 -1.86 -3.73 -8.42
N GLY A 187 -2.11 -5.03 -8.52
CA GLY A 187 -2.45 -5.90 -7.39
C GLY A 187 -1.28 -6.73 -6.91
N THR A 188 -1.59 -7.77 -6.13
CA THR A 188 -0.61 -8.72 -5.59
C THR A 188 -0.88 -10.13 -6.10
N LYS A 189 -0.01 -11.09 -5.76
CA LYS A 189 -0.23 -12.52 -6.11
C LYS A 189 -1.53 -13.04 -5.49
N ALA A 190 -1.82 -12.68 -4.24
CA ALA A 190 -3.02 -13.11 -3.52
C ALA A 190 -4.27 -12.31 -3.94
N HIS A 191 -4.09 -11.07 -4.36
CA HIS A 191 -5.15 -10.13 -4.71
C HIS A 191 -4.85 -9.48 -6.06
N PRO A 192 -4.97 -10.24 -7.17
CA PRO A 192 -4.61 -9.75 -8.49
C PRO A 192 -5.56 -8.64 -8.94
N PHE A 193 -4.96 -7.57 -9.44
CA PHE A 193 -5.64 -6.44 -10.04
C PHE A 193 -4.74 -5.81 -11.10
N ASN A 194 -5.30 -5.36 -12.21
CA ASN A 194 -4.51 -4.76 -13.28
C ASN A 194 -5.11 -3.43 -13.74
N LEU A 195 -4.26 -2.60 -14.34
CA LEU A 195 -4.68 -1.52 -15.22
C LEU A 195 -4.49 -1.98 -16.65
N TRP A 196 -5.38 -1.55 -17.54
CA TRP A 196 -5.36 -1.89 -18.94
C TRP A 196 -5.33 -0.65 -19.81
N ILE A 197 -4.39 -0.59 -20.74
CA ILE A 197 -4.33 0.41 -21.81
C ILE A 197 -4.61 -0.30 -23.13
N ASP A 198 -5.68 0.10 -23.83
CA ASP A 198 -6.16 -0.60 -25.02
C ASP A 198 -5.23 -0.47 -26.23
N ASN A 199 -4.58 0.69 -26.41
CA ASN A 199 -3.61 0.92 -27.49
C ASN A 199 -2.24 1.27 -26.92
N ALA A 200 -1.38 0.27 -26.81
CA ALA A 200 -0.02 0.39 -26.27
C ALA A 200 0.89 1.39 -27.03
N ARG A 201 0.56 1.70 -28.29
CA ARG A 201 1.34 2.55 -29.20
C ARG A 201 0.81 3.99 -29.31
N SER A 202 -0.27 4.33 -28.61
CA SER A 202 -0.81 5.68 -28.62
C SER A 202 0.09 6.67 -27.86
N SER A 203 -0.03 7.96 -28.18
CA SER A 203 0.64 9.03 -27.44
C SER A 203 0.21 9.07 -25.97
N GLU A 204 -1.07 8.79 -25.69
CA GLU A 204 -1.58 8.71 -24.31
C GLU A 204 -0.98 7.51 -23.55
N ALA A 205 -0.84 6.35 -24.20
CA ALA A 205 -0.15 5.21 -23.59
C ALA A 205 1.29 5.56 -23.19
N ALA A 206 2.01 6.30 -24.05
CA ALA A 206 3.36 6.77 -23.73
C ALA A 206 3.39 7.71 -22.51
N LYS A 207 2.42 8.65 -22.41
CA LYS A 207 2.28 9.54 -21.24
C LYS A 207 1.99 8.75 -19.96
N ILE A 208 1.03 7.80 -20.00
CA ILE A 208 0.65 6.95 -18.88
C ILE A 208 1.86 6.13 -18.40
N LYS A 209 2.56 5.46 -19.32
CA LYS A 209 3.76 4.66 -19.02
C LYS A 209 4.84 5.53 -18.35
N THR A 210 5.13 6.71 -18.93
CA THR A 210 6.11 7.66 -18.39
C THR A 210 5.71 8.17 -17.00
N LEU A 211 4.43 8.50 -16.78
CA LEU A 211 3.92 8.93 -15.47
C LEU A 211 4.15 7.84 -14.42
N ILE A 212 3.78 6.59 -14.73
CA ILE A 212 3.94 5.46 -13.80
C ILE A 212 5.42 5.21 -13.50
N GLU A 213 6.27 5.17 -14.52
CA GLU A 213 7.70 4.90 -14.34
C GLU A 213 8.40 5.97 -13.50
N ARG A 214 8.12 7.25 -13.78
CA ARG A 214 8.84 8.36 -13.14
C ARG A 214 8.30 8.74 -11.77
N ARG A 215 6.98 8.61 -11.55
CA ARG A 215 6.34 9.09 -10.32
C ARG A 215 6.00 7.98 -9.34
N TYR A 216 5.53 6.84 -9.82
CA TYR A 216 4.93 5.81 -8.97
C TYR A 216 5.78 4.56 -8.80
N SER A 217 6.55 4.18 -9.81
CA SER A 217 7.30 2.92 -9.79
C SER A 217 8.62 3.02 -9.02
N ARG A 218 9.16 1.86 -8.60
CA ARG A 218 10.45 1.70 -7.91
C ARG A 218 10.53 2.51 -6.61
N THR A 219 11.34 3.58 -6.58
CA THR A 219 11.56 4.46 -5.42
C THR A 219 10.66 5.68 -5.41
N GLY A 220 9.67 5.75 -6.30
CA GLY A 220 8.66 6.80 -6.31
C GLY A 220 7.60 6.60 -5.23
N ARG A 221 6.47 7.31 -5.39
CA ARG A 221 5.33 7.24 -4.46
C ARG A 221 4.79 5.82 -4.29
N ASN A 222 4.84 5.02 -5.33
CA ASN A 222 4.27 3.69 -5.49
C ASN A 222 2.74 3.64 -5.41
N TYR A 223 2.11 4.36 -4.50
CA TYR A 223 0.66 4.38 -4.37
C TYR A 223 0.02 5.45 -5.24
N ALA A 224 -1.06 5.08 -5.91
CA ALA A 224 -1.88 5.96 -6.73
C ALA A 224 -3.36 5.64 -6.58
N TYR A 225 -4.20 6.62 -6.86
CA TYR A 225 -5.62 6.42 -7.11
C TYR A 225 -5.84 6.32 -8.60
N VAL A 226 -6.56 5.30 -9.03
CA VAL A 226 -6.87 5.09 -10.45
C VAL A 226 -8.38 5.12 -10.64
N HIS A 227 -8.83 6.01 -11.51
CA HIS A 227 -10.24 6.22 -11.83
C HIS A 227 -10.54 5.64 -13.20
N GLY A 228 -11.57 4.85 -13.33
CA GLY A 228 -11.95 4.34 -14.65
C GLY A 228 -13.01 3.27 -14.64
N LYS A 229 -13.33 2.79 -15.83
CA LYS A 229 -14.30 1.74 -16.03
C LYS A 229 -13.70 0.38 -15.69
N ALA A 230 -14.30 -0.30 -14.74
CA ALA A 230 -13.90 -1.65 -14.37
C ALA A 230 -14.42 -2.68 -15.38
N PHE A 231 -13.64 -3.75 -15.58
CA PHE A 231 -14.04 -4.91 -16.36
C PHE A 231 -13.22 -6.14 -15.93
N THR A 232 -13.64 -7.33 -16.34
CA THR A 232 -12.97 -8.57 -15.98
C THR A 232 -12.16 -9.10 -17.16
N TYR A 233 -10.91 -9.49 -16.92
CA TYR A 233 -10.13 -10.23 -17.90
C TYR A 233 -10.68 -11.65 -18.03
N HIS A 234 -11.35 -11.94 -19.13
CA HIS A 234 -12.20 -13.13 -19.34
C HIS A 234 -11.54 -14.47 -19.02
N LYS A 235 -10.26 -14.65 -19.35
CA LYS A 235 -9.57 -15.93 -19.16
C LYS A 235 -9.24 -16.27 -17.70
N LYS A 236 -9.18 -15.26 -16.78
CA LYS A 236 -8.70 -15.44 -15.41
C LYS A 236 -9.60 -14.83 -14.34
N GLY A 237 -10.70 -14.17 -14.71
CA GLY A 237 -11.57 -13.50 -13.74
C GLY A 237 -10.90 -12.36 -12.96
N ILE A 238 -9.78 -11.82 -13.45
CA ILE A 238 -9.03 -10.76 -12.77
C ILE A 238 -9.70 -9.42 -13.06
N PRO A 239 -10.12 -8.66 -12.03
CA PRO A 239 -10.66 -7.33 -12.23
C PRO A 239 -9.58 -6.37 -12.71
N GLN A 240 -9.96 -5.48 -13.60
CA GLN A 240 -9.10 -4.48 -14.24
C GLN A 240 -9.83 -3.14 -14.34
N ILE A 241 -9.06 -2.06 -14.44
CA ILE A 241 -9.56 -0.74 -14.86
C ILE A 241 -8.95 -0.37 -16.21
N GLN A 242 -9.77 0.12 -17.11
CA GLN A 242 -9.31 0.74 -18.34
C GLN A 242 -8.78 2.14 -18.06
N VAL A 243 -7.57 2.41 -18.51
CA VAL A 243 -6.88 3.71 -18.40
C VAL A 243 -6.61 4.22 -19.82
N ASP A 244 -7.35 5.24 -20.21
CA ASP A 244 -7.28 5.85 -21.54
C ASP A 244 -6.45 7.14 -21.50
N PHE A 245 -6.40 7.83 -20.34
CA PHE A 245 -5.73 9.12 -20.16
C PHE A 245 -4.90 9.13 -18.87
N ALA A 246 -3.79 9.88 -18.89
CA ALA A 246 -2.88 10.00 -17.74
C ALA A 246 -3.54 10.64 -16.50
N ASP A 247 -4.54 11.52 -16.69
CA ASP A 247 -5.29 12.17 -15.62
C ASP A 247 -6.22 11.25 -14.82
N GLN A 248 -6.40 10.00 -15.27
CA GLN A 248 -7.08 8.95 -14.51
C GLN A 248 -6.21 8.39 -13.36
N ILE A 249 -4.92 8.70 -13.34
CA ILE A 249 -3.98 8.29 -12.29
C ILE A 249 -3.61 9.53 -11.48
N THR A 250 -4.02 9.54 -10.22
CA THR A 250 -3.91 10.73 -9.35
C THR A 250 -3.30 10.41 -7.99
N ASP A 251 -2.89 11.44 -7.27
CA ASP A 251 -2.38 11.33 -5.90
C ASP A 251 -3.49 11.41 -4.83
N THR A 252 -4.71 11.66 -5.24
CA THR A 252 -5.86 11.90 -4.34
C THR A 252 -7.05 11.02 -4.71
N PRO A 253 -7.95 10.71 -3.76
CA PRO A 253 -9.11 9.87 -4.00
C PRO A 253 -10.14 10.47 -4.97
N ASN A 254 -10.08 11.77 -5.19
CA ASN A 254 -10.94 12.48 -6.13
C ASN A 254 -10.15 12.84 -7.40
N LYS A 255 -10.74 12.59 -8.57
CA LYS A 255 -10.16 12.99 -9.86
C LYS A 255 -9.99 14.50 -9.95
N ASP A 256 -10.87 15.26 -9.30
CA ASP A 256 -10.79 16.71 -9.17
C ASP A 256 -10.18 17.10 -7.82
N PRO A 257 -8.91 17.53 -7.76
CA PRO A 257 -8.24 17.91 -6.51
C PRO A 257 -8.91 19.08 -5.80
N LEU A 258 -9.60 19.96 -6.53
CA LEU A 258 -10.30 21.11 -5.94
C LEU A 258 -11.47 20.66 -5.05
N LYS A 259 -12.15 19.57 -5.43
CA LYS A 259 -13.20 18.98 -4.59
C LYS A 259 -12.64 18.46 -3.26
N LEU A 260 -11.41 17.94 -3.26
CA LEU A 260 -10.76 17.50 -2.04
C LEU A 260 -10.38 18.71 -1.16
N HIS A 261 -9.88 19.77 -1.76
CA HIS A 261 -9.51 21.00 -1.06
C HIS A 261 -10.73 21.61 -0.36
N HIS A 262 -11.84 21.76 -1.07
CA HIS A 262 -13.09 22.28 -0.49
C HIS A 262 -13.66 21.36 0.61
N SER A 263 -13.59 20.03 0.44
CA SER A 263 -14.00 19.11 1.50
C SER A 263 -13.08 19.21 2.73
N GLY A 264 -11.77 19.40 2.53
CA GLY A 264 -10.80 19.59 3.60
C GLY A 264 -11.04 20.85 4.43
N GLU A 265 -11.40 21.97 3.80
CA GLU A 265 -11.77 23.19 4.51
C GLU A 265 -13.03 23.01 5.36
N ALA A 266 -14.04 22.34 4.84
CA ALA A 266 -15.24 22.00 5.61
C ALA A 266 -14.92 21.11 6.82
N TYR A 267 -13.96 20.19 6.71
CA TYR A 267 -13.51 19.33 7.79
C TYR A 267 -12.74 20.08 8.88
N HIS A 268 -11.86 21.01 8.52
CA HIS A 268 -11.18 21.85 9.51
C HIS A 268 -12.14 22.67 10.35
N LEU A 269 -13.20 23.19 9.74
CA LEU A 269 -14.25 23.91 10.45
C LEU A 269 -15.09 22.97 11.34
N ALA A 270 -15.41 21.75 10.89
CA ALA A 270 -16.15 20.76 11.67
C ALA A 270 -15.32 20.20 12.82
N ALA A 271 -14.03 19.89 12.61
CA ALA A 271 -13.12 19.42 13.65
C ALA A 271 -12.88 20.48 14.74
N ALA A 272 -12.83 21.74 14.38
CA ALA A 272 -12.74 22.83 15.35
C ALA A 272 -13.99 22.97 16.23
N SER A 273 -15.15 22.46 15.80
CA SER A 273 -16.42 22.48 16.55
C SER A 273 -16.61 21.27 17.48
N VAL A 274 -15.84 20.20 17.34
CA VAL A 274 -15.89 19.03 18.21
C VAL A 274 -15.11 19.33 19.49
N LYS A 275 -15.75 19.97 20.47
CA LYS A 275 -15.25 20.03 21.85
C LYS A 275 -15.21 18.58 22.38
N VAL A 276 -14.00 18.04 22.50
CA VAL A 276 -13.76 16.78 23.21
C VAL A 276 -14.19 17.03 24.66
N LYS A 277 -15.35 16.50 25.06
CA LYS A 277 -15.69 16.36 26.48
C LYS A 277 -14.70 15.35 27.07
N ARG A 278 -13.68 15.86 27.78
CA ARG A 278 -12.89 15.00 28.68
C ARG A 278 -13.86 14.43 29.70
N VAL A 279 -14.09 13.15 29.66
CA VAL A 279 -14.68 12.43 30.79
C VAL A 279 -13.56 12.38 31.83
N ALA A 280 -13.77 13.16 32.91
CA ALA A 280 -12.93 13.04 34.08
C ALA A 280 -13.13 11.65 34.70
N ALA A 281 -12.03 11.01 35.07
CA ALA A 281 -12.00 9.74 35.79
C ALA A 281 -12.54 9.92 37.21
#